data_616ffdebf42bd28ffd24419b4a81ee39
#
_entry.id   616ffdebf42bd28ffd24419b4a81ee39
#
_cell.length_a   1.000
_cell.length_b   1.000
_cell.length_c   1.000
_cell.angle_alpha   90.00
_cell.angle_beta   90.00
_cell.angle_gamma   90.00
#
_symmetry.space_group_name_H-M   'P 1'
#
loop_
_entity.id
_entity.type
_entity.pdbx_description
1 polymer ?
#
loop_
_entity_poly.entity_id
_entity_poly.type
_entity_poly.pdbx_seq_one_letter_code
_entity_poly.pdbx_strand_id
1 'polypeptide(L)'
;KHARDGYTVTRSQARLTVEKYAELETAPGFIMAFLADGKPPEAGAKLKQSAFAATLDQLAQAGLDDFYRGDVGREIAADLERIGSPVTRADLEKFHASVAEPLSIATAAGTLFNSPPPTQGLASLMILALFERLRVAQAESFEHIHGLVEATKRAFRVRDRVVTDPDKIAD
;
A
#
# COMPACT_ATOMS: atom_id res chain seq x y z
N LYS A 1 -15.54 -13.94 3.33
CA LYS A 1 -15.38 -15.09 4.24
C LYS A 1 -14.51 -14.71 5.45
N HIS A 2 -13.20 -14.46 5.32
CA HIS A 2 -12.30 -14.22 6.46
C HIS A 2 -12.71 -13.04 7.36
N ALA A 3 -13.23 -11.96 6.81
CA ALA A 3 -13.71 -10.83 7.60
C ALA A 3 -14.90 -11.22 8.50
N ARG A 4 -15.82 -12.06 8.00
CA ARG A 4 -17.01 -12.54 8.72
C ARG A 4 -16.69 -13.64 9.72
N ASP A 5 -15.93 -14.67 9.29
CA ASP A 5 -15.66 -15.86 10.07
C ASP A 5 -14.48 -15.68 11.06
N GLY A 6 -13.73 -14.61 10.86
CA GLY A 6 -12.53 -14.28 11.60
C GLY A 6 -11.25 -14.82 10.94
N TYR A 7 -10.20 -14.08 11.09
CA TYR A 7 -8.83 -14.47 10.72
C TYR A 7 -7.97 -14.66 11.97
N THR A 8 -6.89 -15.42 11.84
CA THR A 8 -5.99 -15.68 12.96
C THR A 8 -5.03 -14.50 13.14
N VAL A 9 -5.02 -13.90 14.32
CA VAL A 9 -4.11 -12.82 14.69
C VAL A 9 -2.66 -13.32 14.70
N THR A 10 -1.79 -12.65 13.96
CA THR A 10 -0.36 -12.98 13.94
C THR A 10 0.37 -12.45 15.18
N ARG A 11 1.56 -12.99 15.49
CA ARG A 11 2.40 -12.47 16.59
C ARG A 11 2.77 -11.00 16.37
N SER A 12 3.09 -10.63 15.12
CA SER A 12 3.42 -9.24 14.78
C SER A 12 2.24 -8.31 14.95
N GLN A 13 1.04 -8.71 14.54
CA GLN A 13 -0.17 -7.91 14.74
C GLN A 13 -0.47 -7.73 16.23
N ALA A 14 -0.47 -8.79 17.03
CA ALA A 14 -0.71 -8.70 18.47
C ALA A 14 0.27 -7.73 19.14
N ARG A 15 1.57 -7.88 18.87
CA ARG A 15 2.62 -7.00 19.39
C ARG A 15 2.42 -5.54 18.97
N LEU A 16 2.23 -5.29 17.68
CA LEU A 16 2.05 -3.93 17.16
C LEU A 16 0.77 -3.27 17.66
N THR A 17 -0.32 -4.02 17.85
CA THR A 17 -1.56 -3.47 18.42
C THR A 17 -1.33 -2.99 19.85
N VAL A 18 -0.56 -3.73 20.66
CA VAL A 18 -0.20 -3.30 22.03
C VAL A 18 0.73 -2.08 21.98
N GLU A 19 1.80 -2.14 21.18
CA GLU A 19 2.81 -1.05 21.08
C GLU A 19 2.19 0.27 20.61
N LYS A 20 1.22 0.20 19.68
CA LYS A 20 0.58 1.36 19.06
C LYS A 20 -0.75 1.76 19.70
N TYR A 21 -1.18 1.06 20.74
CA TYR A 21 -2.48 1.29 21.36
C TYR A 21 -2.68 2.75 21.78
N ALA A 22 -1.77 3.30 22.57
CA ALA A 22 -1.87 4.67 23.08
C ALA A 22 -1.83 5.74 21.95
N GLU A 23 -1.23 5.43 20.81
CA GLU A 23 -1.20 6.32 19.64
C GLU A 23 -2.52 6.27 18.85
N LEU A 24 -3.17 5.10 18.83
CA LEU A 24 -4.30 4.82 17.94
C LEU A 24 -5.66 4.73 18.63
N GLU A 25 -5.72 4.66 19.97
CA GLU A 25 -6.98 4.47 20.71
C GLU A 25 -8.01 5.56 20.45
N THR A 26 -7.56 6.78 20.12
CA THR A 26 -8.44 7.90 19.76
C THR A 26 -8.78 7.96 18.27
N ALA A 27 -8.13 7.13 17.43
CA ALA A 27 -8.41 7.11 16.00
C ALA A 27 -9.80 6.52 15.74
N PRO A 28 -10.64 7.20 14.95
CA PRO A 28 -12.00 6.71 14.65
C PRO A 28 -11.99 5.30 14.07
N GLY A 29 -12.78 4.40 14.64
CA GLY A 29 -12.93 3.02 14.17
C GLY A 29 -11.83 2.05 14.61
N PHE A 30 -10.71 2.50 15.16
CA PHE A 30 -9.60 1.61 15.55
C PHE A 30 -10.03 0.53 16.55
N ILE A 31 -10.74 0.93 17.62
CA ILE A 31 -11.21 0.01 18.66
C ILE A 31 -12.11 -1.08 18.06
N MET A 32 -13.05 -0.71 17.20
CA MET A 32 -13.97 -1.67 16.57
C MET A 32 -13.30 -2.61 15.58
N ALA A 33 -12.28 -2.14 14.87
CA ALA A 33 -11.63 -2.90 13.81
C ALA A 33 -10.51 -3.82 14.30
N PHE A 34 -9.77 -3.42 15.35
CA PHE A 34 -8.52 -4.07 15.71
C PHE A 34 -8.45 -4.62 17.13
N LEU A 35 -9.46 -4.37 17.97
CA LEU A 35 -9.52 -4.91 19.31
C LEU A 35 -10.55 -6.04 19.44
N ALA A 36 -10.29 -6.97 20.35
CA ALA A 36 -11.24 -8.00 20.77
C ALA A 36 -11.78 -7.61 22.16
N ASP A 37 -13.09 -7.39 22.25
CA ASP A 37 -13.73 -6.96 23.51
C ASP A 37 -13.04 -5.75 24.17
N GLY A 38 -12.63 -4.78 23.34
CA GLY A 38 -11.96 -3.55 23.78
C GLY A 38 -10.50 -3.71 24.20
N LYS A 39 -9.87 -4.85 23.95
CA LYS A 39 -8.46 -5.13 24.28
C LYS A 39 -7.67 -5.59 23.08
N PRO A 40 -6.35 -5.32 23.01
CA PRO A 40 -5.49 -5.88 22.01
C PRO A 40 -5.61 -7.41 21.96
N PRO A 41 -5.84 -8.01 20.79
CA PRO A 41 -6.02 -9.45 20.68
C PRO A 41 -4.70 -10.20 20.87
N GLU A 42 -4.76 -11.39 21.45
CA GLU A 42 -3.61 -12.29 21.58
C GLU A 42 -3.24 -12.93 20.24
N ALA A 43 -1.97 -13.29 20.08
CA ALA A 43 -1.52 -14.08 18.93
C ALA A 43 -2.22 -15.44 18.89
N GLY A 44 -2.71 -15.83 17.73
CA GLY A 44 -3.49 -17.05 17.55
C GLY A 44 -4.99 -16.91 17.78
N ALA A 45 -5.45 -15.82 18.38
CA ALA A 45 -6.89 -15.54 18.55
C ALA A 45 -7.58 -15.32 17.20
N LYS A 46 -8.90 -15.51 17.17
CA LYS A 46 -9.74 -15.18 16.01
C LYS A 46 -10.30 -13.76 16.13
N LEU A 47 -9.95 -12.90 15.18
CA LEU A 47 -10.50 -11.55 15.10
C LEU A 47 -11.48 -11.44 13.93
N LYS A 48 -12.70 -10.98 14.21
CA LYS A 48 -13.74 -10.74 13.22
C LYS A 48 -13.83 -9.25 12.90
N GLN A 49 -14.12 -8.94 11.66
CA GLN A 49 -14.33 -7.57 11.18
C GLN A 49 -15.69 -7.48 10.49
N SER A 50 -16.75 -7.52 11.28
CA SER A 50 -18.13 -7.63 10.79
C SER A 50 -18.54 -6.46 9.90
N ALA A 51 -18.15 -5.22 10.25
CA ALA A 51 -18.42 -4.04 9.42
C ALA A 51 -17.73 -4.15 8.05
N PHE A 52 -16.45 -4.55 8.03
CA PHE A 52 -15.73 -4.78 6.77
C PHE A 52 -16.34 -5.91 5.94
N ALA A 53 -16.84 -6.97 6.60
CA ALA A 53 -17.57 -8.03 5.90
C ALA A 53 -18.85 -7.51 5.22
N ALA A 54 -19.61 -6.64 5.90
CA ALA A 54 -20.81 -6.02 5.34
C ALA A 54 -20.47 -5.13 4.12
N THR A 55 -19.41 -4.33 4.22
CA THR A 55 -18.91 -3.51 3.10
C THR A 55 -18.53 -4.39 1.88
N LEU A 56 -17.81 -5.49 2.12
CA LEU A 56 -17.46 -6.43 1.04
C LEU A 56 -18.67 -7.12 0.42
N ASP A 57 -19.68 -7.44 1.22
CA ASP A 57 -20.95 -8.01 0.71
C ASP A 57 -21.71 -6.98 -0.14
N GLN A 58 -21.75 -5.73 0.30
CA GLN A 58 -22.34 -4.63 -0.47
C GLN A 58 -21.66 -4.49 -1.83
N LEU A 59 -20.33 -4.43 -1.86
CA LEU A 59 -19.57 -4.36 -3.12
C LEU A 59 -19.77 -5.58 -4.02
N ALA A 60 -19.94 -6.77 -3.43
CA ALA A 60 -20.20 -7.99 -4.20
C ALA A 60 -21.61 -7.98 -4.86
N GLN A 61 -22.58 -7.32 -4.24
CA GLN A 61 -23.96 -7.21 -4.75
C GLN A 61 -24.15 -6.03 -5.70
N ALA A 62 -23.66 -4.84 -5.34
CA ALA A 62 -23.84 -3.61 -6.10
C ALA A 62 -22.80 -3.42 -7.22
N GLY A 63 -21.69 -4.16 -7.15
CA GLY A 63 -20.54 -4.00 -8.05
C GLY A 63 -19.45 -3.10 -7.46
N LEU A 64 -18.22 -3.23 -7.98
CA LEU A 64 -17.06 -2.53 -7.43
C LEU A 64 -17.13 -1.00 -7.59
N ASP A 65 -17.93 -0.52 -8.53
CA ASP A 65 -18.17 0.92 -8.75
C ASP A 65 -18.83 1.59 -7.54
N ASP A 66 -19.59 0.83 -6.75
CA ASP A 66 -20.23 1.31 -5.53
C ASP A 66 -19.21 1.87 -4.51
N PHE A 67 -17.97 1.36 -4.52
CA PHE A 67 -16.87 1.88 -3.69
C PHE A 67 -16.59 3.37 -3.93
N TYR A 68 -16.73 3.82 -5.17
CA TYR A 68 -16.44 5.20 -5.55
C TYR A 68 -17.71 6.04 -5.72
N ARG A 69 -18.75 5.50 -6.35
CA ARG A 69 -19.94 6.26 -6.81
C ARG A 69 -21.24 5.89 -6.13
N GLY A 70 -21.30 4.76 -5.44
CA GLY A 70 -22.49 4.27 -4.76
C GLY A 70 -22.55 4.59 -3.28
N ASP A 71 -23.21 3.71 -2.53
CA ASP A 71 -23.47 3.89 -1.09
C ASP A 71 -22.18 3.83 -0.27
N VAL A 72 -21.30 2.85 -0.57
CA VAL A 72 -20.00 2.73 0.10
C VAL A 72 -19.18 3.99 -0.11
N GLY A 73 -19.14 4.52 -1.34
CA GLY A 73 -18.41 5.77 -1.62
C GLY A 73 -18.99 6.99 -0.89
N ARG A 74 -20.31 7.04 -0.70
CA ARG A 74 -20.96 8.12 0.08
C ARG A 74 -20.58 8.04 1.56
N GLU A 75 -20.59 6.86 2.16
CA GLU A 75 -20.19 6.67 3.56
C GLU A 75 -18.71 7.00 3.77
N ILE A 76 -17.83 6.54 2.89
CA ILE A 76 -16.40 6.90 2.94
C ILE A 76 -16.22 8.42 2.87
N ALA A 77 -16.89 9.10 1.94
CA ALA A 77 -16.78 10.55 1.81
C ALA A 77 -17.27 11.29 3.07
N ALA A 78 -18.38 10.84 3.66
CA ALA A 78 -18.90 11.43 4.90
C ALA A 78 -17.94 11.22 6.08
N ASP A 79 -17.29 10.08 6.17
CA ASP A 79 -16.28 9.80 7.19
C ASP A 79 -15.03 10.66 7.00
N LEU A 80 -14.55 10.79 5.77
CA LEU A 80 -13.42 11.64 5.41
C LEU A 80 -13.68 13.11 5.74
N GLU A 81 -14.86 13.62 5.42
CA GLU A 81 -15.28 14.99 5.76
C GLU A 81 -15.29 15.21 7.26
N ARG A 82 -15.84 14.25 8.04
CA ARG A 82 -15.92 14.32 9.51
C ARG A 82 -14.55 14.44 10.18
N ILE A 83 -13.53 13.81 9.60
CA ILE A 83 -12.15 13.86 10.14
C ILE A 83 -11.30 14.98 9.50
N GLY A 84 -11.89 15.84 8.66
CA GLY A 84 -11.19 16.96 8.01
C GLY A 84 -10.21 16.54 6.91
N SER A 85 -10.45 15.40 6.24
CA SER A 85 -9.64 14.97 5.10
C SER A 85 -9.76 15.95 3.92
N PRO A 86 -8.67 16.20 3.16
CA PRO A 86 -8.75 16.97 1.93
C PRO A 86 -9.43 16.21 0.77
N VAL A 87 -9.59 14.90 0.88
CA VAL A 87 -10.26 14.08 -0.15
C VAL A 87 -11.77 14.25 -0.05
N THR A 88 -12.39 14.64 -1.14
CA THR A 88 -13.82 14.94 -1.22
C THR A 88 -14.62 13.83 -1.91
N ARG A 89 -15.94 13.91 -1.81
CA ARG A 89 -16.85 13.06 -2.58
C ARG A 89 -16.61 13.17 -4.09
N ALA A 90 -16.37 14.38 -4.58
CA ALA A 90 -16.11 14.63 -6.00
C ALA A 90 -14.80 13.98 -6.49
N ASP A 91 -13.80 13.87 -5.62
CA ASP A 91 -12.55 13.19 -5.95
C ASP A 91 -12.77 11.68 -6.09
N LEU A 92 -13.54 11.08 -5.18
CA LEU A 92 -13.94 9.67 -5.29
C LEU A 92 -14.71 9.40 -6.58
N GLU A 93 -15.69 10.24 -6.92
CA GLU A 93 -16.53 10.07 -8.11
C GLU A 93 -15.75 10.20 -9.43
N LYS A 94 -14.73 11.04 -9.46
CA LYS A 94 -13.87 11.22 -10.63
C LYS A 94 -12.85 10.10 -10.81
N PHE A 95 -12.50 9.40 -9.74
CA PHE A 95 -11.48 8.36 -9.81
C PHE A 95 -11.97 7.14 -10.59
N HIS A 96 -11.14 6.65 -11.50
CA HIS A 96 -11.33 5.41 -12.23
C HIS A 96 -10.07 4.56 -12.16
N ALA A 97 -10.25 3.28 -11.86
CA ALA A 97 -9.15 2.32 -11.96
C ALA A 97 -8.73 2.16 -13.43
N SER A 98 -7.43 2.20 -13.67
CA SER A 98 -6.84 2.00 -15.00
C SER A 98 -5.90 0.80 -15.00
N VAL A 99 -5.77 0.17 -16.16
CA VAL A 99 -4.75 -0.85 -16.40
C VAL A 99 -3.56 -0.17 -17.05
N ALA A 100 -2.40 -0.25 -16.42
CA ALA A 100 -1.17 0.33 -16.93
C ALA A 100 -0.17 -0.77 -17.31
N GLU A 101 0.55 -0.57 -18.41
CA GLU A 101 1.66 -1.46 -18.78
C GLU A 101 2.79 -1.35 -17.75
N PRO A 102 3.31 -2.47 -17.25
CA PRO A 102 4.39 -2.43 -16.28
C PRO A 102 5.71 -2.00 -16.93
N LEU A 103 6.53 -1.28 -16.18
CA LEU A 103 7.94 -1.10 -16.54
C LEU A 103 8.67 -2.44 -16.43
N SER A 104 9.64 -2.69 -17.30
CA SER A 104 10.45 -3.90 -17.21
C SER A 104 11.92 -3.66 -17.53
N ILE A 105 12.78 -4.50 -16.95
CA ILE A 105 14.21 -4.61 -17.29
C ILE A 105 14.59 -6.07 -17.43
N ALA A 106 15.46 -6.37 -18.39
CA ALA A 106 16.12 -7.68 -18.48
C ALA A 106 17.38 -7.68 -17.63
N THR A 107 17.58 -8.73 -16.85
CA THR A 107 18.76 -9.00 -16.02
C THR A 107 19.26 -10.42 -16.28
N ALA A 108 20.43 -10.77 -15.78
CA ALA A 108 20.95 -12.13 -15.86
C ALA A 108 20.05 -13.14 -15.12
N ALA A 109 19.33 -12.72 -14.09
CA ALA A 109 18.40 -13.56 -13.33
C ALA A 109 17.01 -13.70 -13.99
N GLY A 110 16.68 -12.88 -14.98
CA GLY A 110 15.39 -12.88 -15.65
C GLY A 110 14.85 -11.47 -15.90
N THR A 111 13.62 -11.37 -16.36
CA THR A 111 12.93 -10.09 -16.57
C THR A 111 12.24 -9.67 -15.28
N LEU A 112 12.53 -8.46 -14.80
CA LEU A 112 11.92 -7.85 -13.63
C LEU A 112 10.87 -6.84 -14.08
N PHE A 113 9.71 -6.86 -13.45
CA PHE A 113 8.60 -5.95 -13.70
C PHE A 113 8.29 -5.12 -12.48
N ASN A 114 7.87 -3.87 -12.67
CA ASN A 114 7.36 -3.02 -11.61
C ASN A 114 6.37 -2.00 -12.16
N SER A 115 5.58 -1.40 -11.28
CA SER A 115 4.59 -0.40 -11.65
C SER A 115 5.24 0.90 -12.17
N PRO A 116 4.63 1.56 -13.18
CA PRO A 116 5.07 2.86 -13.67
C PRO A 116 4.87 3.98 -12.63
N PRO A 117 5.38 5.19 -12.88
CA PRO A 117 5.03 6.36 -12.08
C PRO A 117 3.49 6.52 -11.91
N PRO A 118 3.04 7.06 -10.76
CA PRO A 118 3.81 7.76 -9.73
C PRO A 118 4.44 6.86 -8.68
N THR A 119 4.49 5.53 -8.90
CA THR A 119 5.09 4.61 -7.95
C THR A 119 6.62 4.65 -7.96
N GLN A 120 7.24 4.03 -6.95
CA GLN A 120 8.69 3.90 -6.85
C GLN A 120 9.27 2.82 -7.79
N GLY A 121 8.44 2.21 -8.65
CA GLY A 121 8.83 1.13 -9.54
C GLY A 121 9.98 1.49 -10.47
N LEU A 122 9.96 2.69 -11.04
CA LEU A 122 11.06 3.21 -11.86
C LEU A 122 12.39 3.21 -11.10
N ALA A 123 12.41 3.78 -9.90
CA ALA A 123 13.63 3.85 -9.09
C ALA A 123 14.15 2.45 -8.72
N SER A 124 13.26 1.54 -8.34
CA SER A 124 13.61 0.15 -8.01
C SER A 124 14.26 -0.57 -9.20
N LEU A 125 13.66 -0.49 -10.38
CA LEU A 125 14.25 -1.10 -11.58
C LEU A 125 15.58 -0.46 -11.97
N MET A 126 15.70 0.86 -11.87
CA MET A 126 16.96 1.57 -12.12
C MET A 126 18.08 1.13 -11.16
N ILE A 127 17.79 0.98 -9.86
CA ILE A 127 18.77 0.51 -8.88
C ILE A 127 19.30 -0.87 -9.30
N LEU A 128 18.39 -1.80 -9.62
CA LEU A 128 18.77 -3.15 -10.02
C LEU A 128 19.55 -3.18 -11.33
N ALA A 129 19.13 -2.43 -12.35
CA ALA A 129 19.83 -2.34 -13.61
C ALA A 129 21.23 -1.72 -13.51
N LEU A 130 21.39 -0.68 -12.67
CA LEU A 130 22.68 -0.06 -12.43
C LEU A 130 23.61 -0.98 -11.63
N PHE A 131 23.07 -1.63 -10.58
CA PHE A 131 23.83 -2.52 -9.73
C PHE A 131 24.33 -3.75 -10.51
N GLU A 132 23.51 -4.35 -11.36
CA GLU A 132 23.90 -5.51 -12.18
C GLU A 132 25.15 -5.22 -13.05
N ARG A 133 25.25 -3.98 -13.58
CA ARG A 133 26.41 -3.57 -14.41
C ARG A 133 27.72 -3.51 -13.64
N LEU A 134 27.68 -3.41 -12.33
CA LEU A 134 28.88 -3.42 -11.49
C LEU A 134 29.50 -4.82 -11.37
N ARG A 135 28.78 -5.88 -11.72
CA ARG A 135 29.23 -7.27 -11.70
C ARG A 135 29.89 -7.69 -10.37
N VAL A 136 29.32 -7.25 -9.26
CA VAL A 136 29.83 -7.60 -7.93
C VAL A 136 29.63 -9.09 -7.69
N ALA A 137 30.74 -9.79 -7.40
CA ALA A 137 30.73 -11.25 -7.26
C ALA A 137 30.39 -11.71 -5.83
N GLN A 138 30.71 -10.91 -4.81
CA GLN A 138 30.56 -11.30 -3.40
C GLN A 138 29.47 -10.48 -2.73
N ALA A 139 28.42 -11.17 -2.26
CA ALA A 139 27.37 -10.55 -1.45
C ALA A 139 27.95 -10.05 -0.10
N GLU A 140 27.33 -9.00 0.43
CA GLU A 140 27.68 -8.38 1.72
C GLU A 140 29.13 -7.85 1.83
N SER A 141 29.88 -7.81 0.70
CA SER A 141 31.18 -7.14 0.65
C SER A 141 31.03 -5.61 0.65
N PHE A 142 32.15 -4.91 0.83
CA PHE A 142 32.16 -3.45 0.67
C PHE A 142 31.69 -3.02 -0.71
N GLU A 143 32.14 -3.68 -1.76
CA GLU A 143 31.76 -3.42 -3.15
C GLU A 143 30.26 -3.62 -3.36
N HIS A 144 29.68 -4.64 -2.70
CA HIS A 144 28.24 -4.91 -2.78
C HIS A 144 27.43 -3.76 -2.15
N ILE A 145 27.73 -3.42 -0.90
CA ILE A 145 27.00 -2.38 -0.18
C ILE A 145 27.24 -1.00 -0.81
N HIS A 146 28.48 -0.67 -1.11
CA HIS A 146 28.85 0.59 -1.76
C HIS A 146 28.18 0.72 -3.13
N GLY A 147 28.21 -0.35 -3.94
CA GLY A 147 27.57 -0.38 -5.24
C GLY A 147 26.06 -0.17 -5.18
N LEU A 148 25.36 -0.80 -4.21
CA LEU A 148 23.94 -0.57 -3.97
C LEU A 148 23.64 0.87 -3.58
N VAL A 149 24.41 1.44 -2.69
CA VAL A 149 24.26 2.84 -2.25
C VAL A 149 24.44 3.80 -3.43
N GLU A 150 25.49 3.62 -4.24
CA GLU A 150 25.76 4.47 -5.41
C GLU A 150 24.70 4.31 -6.50
N ALA A 151 24.23 3.09 -6.76
CA ALA A 151 23.11 2.85 -7.68
C ALA A 151 21.83 3.54 -7.18
N THR A 152 21.54 3.44 -5.89
CA THR A 152 20.37 4.09 -5.26
C THR A 152 20.45 5.62 -5.39
N LYS A 153 21.60 6.23 -5.06
CA LYS A 153 21.79 7.68 -5.20
C LYS A 153 21.54 8.18 -6.63
N ARG A 154 21.98 7.41 -7.63
CA ARG A 154 21.78 7.75 -9.05
C ARG A 154 20.31 7.61 -9.47
N ALA A 155 19.66 6.52 -9.07
CA ALA A 155 18.25 6.30 -9.33
C ALA A 155 17.37 7.37 -8.68
N PHE A 156 17.68 7.78 -7.46
CA PHE A 156 16.93 8.80 -6.73
C PHE A 156 17.05 10.19 -7.36
N ARG A 157 18.21 10.52 -7.94
CA ARG A 157 18.34 11.78 -8.70
C ARG A 157 17.40 11.87 -9.90
N VAL A 158 17.12 10.73 -10.55
CA VAL A 158 16.15 10.68 -11.64
C VAL A 158 14.74 10.71 -11.07
N ARG A 159 14.45 9.84 -10.08
CA ARG A 159 13.16 9.78 -9.42
C ARG A 159 12.67 11.15 -8.96
N ASP A 160 13.53 11.88 -8.24
CA ASP A 160 13.16 13.18 -7.64
C ASP A 160 12.86 14.27 -8.69
N ARG A 161 13.28 14.05 -9.94
CA ARG A 161 12.99 14.98 -11.05
C ARG A 161 11.79 14.57 -11.87
N VAL A 162 11.54 13.26 -12.04
CA VAL A 162 10.57 12.79 -13.04
C VAL A 162 9.38 12.04 -12.45
N VAL A 163 9.49 11.51 -11.22
CA VAL A 163 8.38 10.77 -10.61
C VAL A 163 7.43 11.74 -9.92
N THR A 164 6.32 12.01 -10.57
CA THR A 164 5.24 12.88 -10.12
C THR A 164 3.91 12.32 -10.65
N ASP A 165 2.82 13.07 -10.52
CA ASP A 165 1.55 12.69 -11.13
C ASP A 165 1.73 12.41 -12.63
N PRO A 166 1.09 11.36 -13.17
CA PRO A 166 1.24 10.98 -14.58
C PRO A 166 1.02 12.13 -15.56
N ASP A 167 0.03 12.98 -15.30
CA ASP A 167 -0.32 14.13 -16.15
C ASP A 167 0.73 15.25 -16.12
N LYS A 168 1.72 15.16 -15.24
CA LYS A 168 2.81 16.14 -15.08
C LYS A 168 4.18 15.61 -15.51
N ILE A 169 4.24 14.34 -15.92
CA ILE A 169 5.48 13.76 -16.44
C ILE A 169 5.65 14.26 -17.87
N ALA A 170 6.75 14.98 -18.13
CA ALA A 170 7.10 15.38 -19.49
C ALA A 170 7.50 14.15 -20.31
N ASP A 171 7.10 14.12 -21.59
CA ASP A 171 7.48 13.11 -22.56
C ASP A 171 9.00 13.05 -22.81
#